data_960b7d98f58e9952941253720815d5f3
#
_entry.id   960b7d98f58e9952941253720815d5f3
#
_cell.length_a   1.000
_cell.length_b   1.000
_cell.length_c   1.000
_cell.angle_alpha   90.00
_cell.angle_beta   90.00
_cell.angle_gamma   90.00
#
_symmetry.space_group_name_H-M   'P 1'
#
loop_
_entity.id
_entity.type
_entity.pdbx_description
1 polymer ?
#
loop_
_entity_poly.entity_id
_entity_poly.type
_entity_poly.pdbx_seq_one_letter_code
_entity_poly.pdbx_strand_id
1 'polypeptide(L)'
;MPVFASSLLHFIWAILVPVLGLVLAAALLAYGMYVRWFDAPQKWLLAPRVLRALGAAAVVCNGALLLQLYLNHSAQETRADQAAVRASRERFVLPQDFQYGELLIPAGSLINRQDPFDQGEPGRPLALHGLAAVRFAQPVEVAGVWASALQTVPARVELAQNQAVGPVYSVSSRTQQWERNRVKPTMACKKGQIAVFMVPHIPHDAQAEVGKPPPDGPDARFLPSQWMFRHCENGPTIALEPAR
;
A
#
# COMPACT_ATOMS: atom_id res chain seq x y z
N MET A 1 15.89 -22.01 15.49
CA MET A 1 17.23 -21.44 15.79
C MET A 1 18.02 -20.87 14.58
N PRO A 2 17.57 -20.85 13.33
CA PRO A 2 18.33 -20.24 12.21
C PRO A 2 18.26 -18.71 12.12
N VAL A 3 17.28 -18.08 12.74
CA VAL A 3 17.03 -16.62 12.62
C VAL A 3 18.12 -15.78 13.32
N PHE A 4 18.69 -16.27 14.42
CA PHE A 4 19.74 -15.53 15.15
C PHE A 4 21.09 -15.54 14.43
N ALA A 5 21.42 -16.60 13.70
CA ALA A 5 22.68 -16.68 12.97
C ALA A 5 22.71 -15.72 11.76
N SER A 6 21.57 -15.54 11.09
CA SER A 6 21.46 -14.62 9.95
C SER A 6 21.55 -13.15 10.39
N SER A 7 20.97 -12.80 11.54
CA SER A 7 21.05 -11.41 12.06
C SER A 7 22.45 -11.04 12.52
N LEU A 8 23.19 -11.96 13.11
CA LEU A 8 24.55 -11.74 13.59
C LEU A 8 25.54 -11.59 12.40
N LEU A 9 25.39 -12.42 11.38
CA LEU A 9 26.16 -12.31 10.14
C LEU A 9 25.88 -10.97 9.43
N HIS A 10 24.63 -10.55 9.40
CA HIS A 10 24.24 -9.27 8.81
C HIS A 10 24.83 -8.09 9.57
N PHE A 11 24.84 -8.12 10.90
CA PHE A 11 25.46 -7.10 11.73
C PHE A 11 26.96 -7.02 11.49
N ILE A 12 27.68 -8.15 11.42
CA ILE A 12 29.11 -8.18 11.14
C ILE A 12 29.42 -7.55 9.78
N TRP A 13 28.72 -7.96 8.74
CA TRP A 13 28.94 -7.46 7.39
C TRP A 13 28.51 -5.99 7.21
N ALA A 14 27.39 -5.60 7.78
CA ALA A 14 26.83 -4.27 7.56
C ALA A 14 27.50 -3.18 8.40
N ILE A 15 28.06 -3.51 9.57
CA ILE A 15 28.58 -2.51 10.50
C ILE A 15 30.05 -2.76 10.83
N LEU A 16 30.40 -3.98 11.21
CA LEU A 16 31.75 -4.25 11.74
C LEU A 16 32.83 -4.15 10.66
N VAL A 17 32.59 -4.70 9.47
CA VAL A 17 33.55 -4.67 8.35
C VAL A 17 33.81 -3.24 7.86
N PRO A 18 32.82 -2.38 7.62
CA PRO A 18 33.04 -0.98 7.25
C PRO A 18 33.78 -0.17 8.32
N VAL A 19 33.37 -0.31 9.58
CA VAL A 19 34.03 0.41 10.69
C VAL A 19 35.50 0.00 10.80
N LEU A 20 35.80 -1.30 10.72
CA LEU A 20 37.16 -1.81 10.73
C LEU A 20 37.97 -1.25 9.55
N GLY A 21 37.39 -1.17 8.36
CA GLY A 21 38.01 -0.62 7.18
C GLY A 21 38.38 0.86 7.33
N LEU A 22 37.47 1.65 7.89
CA LEU A 22 37.73 3.09 8.17
C LEU A 22 38.80 3.28 9.22
N VAL A 23 38.75 2.53 10.32
CA VAL A 23 39.79 2.59 11.39
C VAL A 23 41.15 2.20 10.83
N LEU A 24 41.21 1.14 10.03
CA LEU A 24 42.44 0.68 9.40
C LEU A 24 43.03 1.73 8.43
N ALA A 25 42.19 2.36 7.61
CA ALA A 25 42.56 3.39 6.71
C ALA A 25 43.09 4.63 7.47
N ALA A 26 42.41 5.08 8.53
CA ALA A 26 42.83 6.18 9.37
C ALA A 26 44.17 5.89 10.07
N ALA A 27 44.37 4.68 10.59
CA ALA A 27 45.61 4.26 11.21
C ALA A 27 46.79 4.24 10.22
N LEU A 28 46.55 3.75 8.99
CA LEU A 28 47.59 3.78 7.94
C LEU A 28 47.94 5.18 7.51
N LEU A 29 46.97 6.09 7.39
CA LEU A 29 47.21 7.50 7.09
C LEU A 29 48.00 8.18 8.22
N ALA A 30 47.60 7.99 9.49
CA ALA A 30 48.32 8.55 10.64
C ALA A 30 49.76 8.02 10.71
N TYR A 31 49.95 6.73 10.45
CA TYR A 31 51.26 6.12 10.38
C TYR A 31 52.10 6.71 9.26
N GLY A 32 51.54 6.89 8.06
CA GLY A 32 52.26 7.52 6.94
C GLY A 32 52.66 8.97 7.24
N MET A 33 51.79 9.75 7.88
CA MET A 33 52.10 11.11 8.33
C MET A 33 53.21 11.12 9.40
N TYR A 34 53.11 10.22 10.37
CA TYR A 34 54.11 10.11 11.42
C TYR A 34 55.50 9.80 10.87
N VAL A 35 55.62 8.82 9.96
CA VAL A 35 56.90 8.48 9.31
C VAL A 35 57.45 9.62 8.52
N ARG A 36 56.61 10.41 7.82
CA ARG A 36 57.07 11.56 6.99
C ARG A 36 57.53 12.77 7.82
N TRP A 37 56.91 13.01 8.98
CA TRP A 37 57.19 14.22 9.76
C TRP A 37 58.27 14.03 10.82
N PHE A 38 58.45 12.84 11.33
CA PHE A 38 59.37 12.60 12.46
C PHE A 38 60.66 11.87 12.09
N ASP A 39 60.94 11.65 10.77
CA ASP A 39 62.10 10.89 10.29
C ASP A 39 62.40 9.65 11.16
N ALA A 40 61.37 8.93 11.51
CA ALA A 40 61.43 7.85 12.50
C ALA A 40 62.41 6.77 12.06
N PRO A 41 63.30 6.30 12.95
CA PRO A 41 64.32 5.30 12.62
C PRO A 41 63.66 4.02 12.15
N GLN A 42 64.12 3.52 11.02
CA GLN A 42 63.53 2.38 10.26
C GLN A 42 63.31 1.09 11.08
N LYS A 43 63.91 1.02 12.30
CA LYS A 43 63.74 -0.12 13.23
C LYS A 43 62.37 -0.26 13.89
N TRP A 44 61.54 0.79 13.87
CA TRP A 44 60.20 0.82 14.43
C TRP A 44 59.09 0.64 13.37
N LEU A 45 59.51 0.51 12.10
CA LEU A 45 58.59 0.39 11.00
C LEU A 45 58.09 -1.04 10.88
N LEU A 46 56.78 -1.19 10.71
CA LEU A 46 56.13 -2.48 10.34
C LEU A 46 56.82 -3.05 9.09
N ALA A 47 57.08 -4.36 9.10
CA ALA A 47 57.68 -5.00 7.94
C ALA A 47 56.85 -4.67 6.66
N PRO A 48 57.49 -4.41 5.51
CA PRO A 48 56.81 -3.97 4.28
C PRO A 48 55.72 -4.97 3.79
N ARG A 49 55.83 -6.24 4.14
CA ARG A 49 54.82 -7.25 3.89
C ARG A 49 53.57 -7.00 4.70
N VAL A 50 53.68 -6.66 5.98
CA VAL A 50 52.54 -6.36 6.87
C VAL A 50 51.84 -5.08 6.42
N LEU A 51 52.59 -4.04 6.05
CA LEU A 51 52.02 -2.81 5.56
C LEU A 51 51.20 -3.01 4.27
N ARG A 52 51.70 -3.83 3.35
CA ARG A 52 50.97 -4.19 2.12
C ARG A 52 49.72 -4.99 2.44
N ALA A 53 49.77 -5.95 3.37
CA ALA A 53 48.60 -6.73 3.76
C ALA A 53 47.51 -5.86 4.42
N LEU A 54 47.90 -4.95 5.32
CA LEU A 54 47.00 -3.98 5.94
C LEU A 54 46.38 -3.03 4.92
N GLY A 55 47.21 -2.54 3.95
CA GLY A 55 46.73 -1.71 2.86
C GLY A 55 45.71 -2.44 1.97
N ALA A 56 46.01 -3.68 1.61
CA ALA A 56 45.05 -4.52 0.83
C ALA A 56 43.77 -4.75 1.61
N ALA A 57 43.83 -5.09 2.90
CA ALA A 57 42.65 -5.25 3.74
C ALA A 57 41.84 -3.95 3.84
N ALA A 58 42.47 -2.81 4.00
CA ALA A 58 41.78 -1.51 4.00
C ALA A 58 41.05 -1.23 2.67
N VAL A 59 41.71 -1.53 1.53
CA VAL A 59 41.07 -1.37 0.20
C VAL A 59 39.87 -2.28 0.03
N VAL A 60 39.98 -3.55 0.43
CA VAL A 60 38.87 -4.52 0.34
C VAL A 60 37.69 -4.11 1.24
N CYS A 61 37.96 -3.72 2.50
CA CYS A 61 36.90 -3.30 3.41
C CYS A 61 36.20 -2.02 2.97
N ASN A 62 36.96 -1.02 2.50
CA ASN A 62 36.36 0.22 1.98
C ASN A 62 35.66 0.00 0.64
N GLY A 63 36.17 -0.88 -0.22
CA GLY A 63 35.49 -1.29 -1.44
C GLY A 63 34.13 -1.98 -1.15
N ALA A 64 34.10 -2.86 -0.15
CA ALA A 64 32.86 -3.48 0.29
C ALA A 64 31.85 -2.45 0.86
N LEU A 65 32.34 -1.45 1.61
CA LEU A 65 31.50 -0.34 2.09
C LEU A 65 30.89 0.47 0.94
N LEU A 66 31.71 0.86 -0.04
CA LEU A 66 31.22 1.61 -1.20
C LEU A 66 30.19 0.81 -2.01
N LEU A 67 30.46 -0.47 -2.22
CA LEU A 67 29.51 -1.37 -2.88
C LEU A 67 28.20 -1.47 -2.09
N GLN A 68 28.25 -1.61 -0.79
CA GLN A 68 27.06 -1.67 0.07
C GLN A 68 26.26 -0.36 0.03
N LEU A 69 26.94 0.79 0.08
CA LEU A 69 26.27 2.10 -0.05
C LEU A 69 25.61 2.25 -1.42
N TYR A 70 26.27 1.84 -2.48
CA TYR A 70 25.72 1.84 -3.84
C TYR A 70 24.48 0.95 -3.95
N LEU A 71 24.55 -0.29 -3.45
CA LEU A 71 23.41 -1.22 -3.48
C LEU A 71 22.23 -0.71 -2.63
N ASN A 72 22.50 -0.13 -1.47
CA ASN A 72 21.46 0.47 -0.64
C ASN A 72 20.81 1.69 -1.33
N HIS A 73 21.59 2.53 -1.97
CA HIS A 73 21.08 3.69 -2.71
C HIS A 73 20.19 3.25 -3.87
N SER A 74 20.64 2.32 -4.70
CA SER A 74 19.85 1.80 -5.82
C SER A 74 18.58 1.08 -5.37
N ALA A 75 18.63 0.36 -4.24
CA ALA A 75 17.46 -0.26 -3.64
C ALA A 75 16.45 0.77 -3.10
N GLN A 76 16.92 1.90 -2.57
CA GLN A 76 16.05 3.00 -2.12
C GLN A 76 15.37 3.69 -3.30
N GLU A 77 16.10 3.98 -4.39
CA GLU A 77 15.54 4.54 -5.62
C GLU A 77 14.45 3.62 -6.19
N THR A 78 14.75 2.33 -6.33
CA THR A 78 13.77 1.36 -6.82
C THR A 78 12.51 1.29 -5.93
N ARG A 79 12.66 1.36 -4.60
CA ARG A 79 11.53 1.38 -3.67
C ARG A 79 10.72 2.68 -3.78
N ALA A 80 11.38 3.82 -3.97
CA ALA A 80 10.72 5.10 -4.16
C ALA A 80 9.90 5.11 -5.46
N ASP A 81 10.46 4.61 -6.55
CA ASP A 81 9.78 4.48 -7.83
C ASP A 81 8.56 3.55 -7.74
N GLN A 82 8.74 2.39 -7.12
CA GLN A 82 7.63 1.45 -6.88
C GLN A 82 6.54 2.08 -6.00
N ALA A 83 6.91 2.83 -4.97
CA ALA A 83 5.96 3.53 -4.12
C ALA A 83 5.19 4.62 -4.90
N ALA A 84 5.87 5.36 -5.77
CA ALA A 84 5.24 6.36 -6.63
C ALA A 84 4.25 5.71 -7.62
N VAL A 85 4.65 4.62 -8.28
CA VAL A 85 3.78 3.85 -9.19
C VAL A 85 2.57 3.30 -8.43
N ARG A 86 2.77 2.75 -7.23
CA ARG A 86 1.68 2.26 -6.38
C ARG A 86 0.72 3.40 -6.03
N ALA A 87 1.25 4.53 -5.56
CA ALA A 87 0.43 5.68 -5.18
C ALA A 87 -0.42 6.21 -6.34
N SER A 88 0.12 6.23 -7.57
CA SER A 88 -0.63 6.63 -8.77
C SER A 88 -1.73 5.64 -9.16
N ARG A 89 -1.63 4.38 -8.75
CA ARG A 89 -2.66 3.36 -8.96
C ARG A 89 -3.67 3.27 -7.84
N GLU A 90 -3.32 3.75 -6.66
CA GLU A 90 -4.24 3.82 -5.52
C GLU A 90 -5.20 4.99 -5.64
N ARG A 91 -4.78 6.08 -6.30
CA ARG A 91 -5.53 7.34 -6.37
C ARG A 91 -5.43 7.91 -7.76
N PHE A 92 -6.45 7.70 -8.55
CA PHE A 92 -6.47 8.13 -9.95
C PHE A 92 -7.86 8.52 -10.41
N VAL A 93 -7.90 9.23 -11.53
CA VAL A 93 -9.13 9.49 -12.27
C VAL A 93 -9.28 8.39 -13.31
N LEU A 94 -10.45 7.77 -13.34
CA LEU A 94 -10.74 6.66 -14.25
C LEU A 94 -10.72 7.14 -15.71
N PRO A 95 -9.87 6.60 -16.58
CA PRO A 95 -9.72 7.11 -17.95
C PRO A 95 -10.86 6.70 -18.90
N GLN A 96 -11.54 5.60 -18.59
CA GLN A 96 -12.64 5.05 -19.39
C GLN A 96 -13.65 4.38 -18.47
N ASP A 97 -14.87 4.13 -18.98
CA ASP A 97 -15.86 3.39 -18.22
C ASP A 97 -15.34 2.02 -17.80
N PHE A 98 -15.62 1.61 -16.58
CA PHE A 98 -15.13 0.36 -16.02
C PHE A 98 -16.24 -0.38 -15.30
N GLN A 99 -16.46 -1.64 -15.68
CA GLN A 99 -17.39 -2.53 -15.00
C GLN A 99 -16.68 -3.19 -13.82
N TYR A 100 -17.21 -3.01 -12.60
CA TYR A 100 -16.70 -3.65 -11.39
C TYR A 100 -17.83 -4.44 -10.71
N GLY A 101 -17.89 -5.75 -10.97
CA GLY A 101 -19.03 -6.56 -10.62
C GLY A 101 -20.31 -6.02 -11.28
N GLU A 102 -21.34 -5.71 -10.48
CA GLU A 102 -22.59 -5.10 -10.96
C GLU A 102 -22.48 -3.59 -11.21
N LEU A 103 -21.45 -2.93 -10.71
CA LEU A 103 -21.32 -1.48 -10.78
C LEU A 103 -20.58 -1.05 -12.04
N LEU A 104 -21.25 -0.24 -12.89
CA LEU A 104 -20.58 0.49 -13.97
C LEU A 104 -20.11 1.84 -13.46
N ILE A 105 -18.81 2.06 -13.43
CA ILE A 105 -18.17 3.30 -12.99
C ILE A 105 -17.83 4.12 -14.23
N PRO A 106 -18.39 5.34 -14.39
CA PRO A 106 -18.13 6.16 -15.59
C PRO A 106 -16.73 6.75 -15.59
N ALA A 107 -16.20 6.97 -16.78
CA ALA A 107 -14.95 7.71 -16.99
C ALA A 107 -15.00 9.07 -16.28
N GLY A 108 -13.84 9.56 -15.85
CA GLY A 108 -13.74 10.80 -15.07
C GLY A 108 -14.06 10.65 -13.58
N SER A 109 -14.47 9.47 -13.12
CA SER A 109 -14.68 9.21 -11.70
C SER A 109 -13.34 9.17 -10.95
N LEU A 110 -13.29 9.78 -9.76
CA LEU A 110 -12.13 9.73 -8.88
C LEU A 110 -12.18 8.43 -8.07
N ILE A 111 -11.12 7.66 -8.15
CA ILE A 111 -10.98 6.34 -7.51
C ILE A 111 -9.97 6.42 -6.38
N ASN A 112 -10.35 5.89 -5.23
CA ASN A 112 -9.45 5.55 -4.15
C ASN A 112 -9.56 4.05 -3.89
N ARG A 113 -8.44 3.35 -3.98
CA ARG A 113 -8.37 1.91 -3.70
C ARG A 113 -7.18 1.57 -2.81
N GLN A 114 -7.24 0.43 -2.20
CA GLN A 114 -6.14 -0.16 -1.45
C GLN A 114 -5.92 -1.59 -1.97
N ASP A 115 -4.81 -1.80 -2.65
CA ASP A 115 -4.43 -3.11 -3.17
C ASP A 115 -3.18 -3.62 -2.44
N PRO A 116 -3.33 -4.54 -1.48
CA PRO A 116 -2.18 -5.10 -0.77
C PRO A 116 -1.28 -5.97 -1.66
N PHE A 117 -1.76 -6.37 -2.85
CA PHE A 117 -1.01 -7.17 -3.82
C PHE A 117 -0.31 -6.32 -4.89
N ASP A 118 -0.59 -5.01 -4.95
CA ASP A 118 0.13 -4.13 -5.86
C ASP A 118 1.50 -3.78 -5.28
N GLN A 119 2.53 -4.30 -5.91
CA GLN A 119 3.93 -4.04 -5.54
C GLN A 119 4.57 -2.92 -6.35
N GLY A 120 3.79 -2.18 -7.12
CA GLY A 120 4.29 -1.10 -7.96
C GLY A 120 4.99 -1.61 -9.23
N GLU A 121 4.59 -2.77 -9.76
CA GLU A 121 5.15 -3.30 -11.00
C GLU A 121 4.73 -2.44 -12.20
N PRO A 122 5.68 -1.93 -12.99
CA PRO A 122 5.35 -1.18 -14.20
C PRO A 122 4.65 -2.09 -15.23
N GLY A 123 3.64 -1.54 -15.92
CA GLY A 123 2.91 -2.27 -16.97
C GLY A 123 1.79 -3.19 -16.49
N ARG A 124 1.55 -3.32 -15.20
CA ARG A 124 0.38 -4.03 -14.67
C ARG A 124 -0.91 -3.32 -15.14
N PRO A 125 -1.91 -4.05 -15.66
CA PRO A 125 -3.16 -3.45 -16.10
C PRO A 125 -3.89 -2.75 -14.95
N LEU A 126 -4.72 -1.76 -15.30
CA LEU A 126 -5.59 -1.10 -14.34
C LEU A 126 -6.56 -2.13 -13.76
N ALA A 127 -6.66 -2.16 -12.44
CA ALA A 127 -7.55 -3.04 -11.70
C ALA A 127 -8.28 -2.22 -10.63
N LEU A 128 -9.51 -2.61 -10.29
CA LEU A 128 -10.30 -1.95 -9.24
C LEU A 128 -10.49 -2.82 -7.99
N HIS A 129 -9.93 -4.02 -7.96
CA HIS A 129 -9.95 -4.79 -6.71
C HIS A 129 -9.30 -3.97 -5.58
N GLY A 130 -9.85 -4.10 -4.38
CA GLY A 130 -9.47 -3.23 -3.26
C GLY A 130 -10.08 -1.83 -3.32
N LEU A 131 -11.11 -1.61 -4.13
CA LEU A 131 -11.86 -0.36 -4.19
C LEU A 131 -12.32 0.07 -2.80
N ALA A 132 -11.84 1.23 -2.35
CA ALA A 132 -12.17 1.77 -1.04
C ALA A 132 -13.24 2.86 -1.14
N ALA A 133 -13.11 3.77 -2.10
CA ALA A 133 -14.09 4.82 -2.34
C ALA A 133 -14.06 5.30 -3.81
N VAL A 134 -15.21 5.77 -4.26
CA VAL A 134 -15.40 6.39 -5.58
C VAL A 134 -16.18 7.68 -5.43
N ARG A 135 -15.76 8.74 -6.12
CA ARG A 135 -16.61 9.89 -6.41
C ARG A 135 -16.92 9.88 -7.90
N PHE A 136 -18.18 9.69 -8.22
CA PHE A 136 -18.63 9.55 -9.60
C PHE A 136 -18.57 10.89 -10.34
N ALA A 137 -18.16 10.85 -11.61
CA ALA A 137 -18.19 12.01 -12.50
C ALA A 137 -19.62 12.48 -12.78
N GLN A 138 -20.57 11.54 -12.78
CA GLN A 138 -22.01 11.75 -12.92
C GLN A 138 -22.74 10.81 -11.97
N PRO A 139 -24.00 11.13 -11.55
CA PRO A 139 -24.74 10.24 -10.68
C PRO A 139 -24.89 8.83 -11.27
N VAL A 140 -24.65 7.82 -10.44
CA VAL A 140 -24.73 6.40 -10.80
C VAL A 140 -25.69 5.69 -9.86
N GLU A 141 -26.40 4.72 -10.33
CA GLU A 141 -27.25 3.88 -9.48
C GLU A 141 -26.40 2.83 -8.75
N VAL A 142 -26.45 2.85 -7.41
CA VAL A 142 -25.74 1.90 -6.54
C VAL A 142 -26.74 1.36 -5.52
N ALA A 143 -26.93 0.07 -5.45
CA ALA A 143 -27.87 -0.56 -4.52
C ALA A 143 -29.30 0.04 -4.58
N GLY A 144 -29.76 0.42 -5.78
CA GLY A 144 -31.09 1.02 -5.99
C GLY A 144 -31.19 2.49 -5.58
N VAL A 145 -30.07 3.20 -5.37
CA VAL A 145 -30.04 4.64 -5.07
C VAL A 145 -29.13 5.40 -6.01
N TRP A 146 -29.50 6.61 -6.37
CA TRP A 146 -28.65 7.52 -7.15
C TRP A 146 -27.56 8.13 -6.27
N ALA A 147 -26.34 7.81 -6.58
CA ALA A 147 -25.13 8.10 -5.81
C ALA A 147 -24.26 9.16 -6.48
N SER A 148 -23.69 10.08 -5.71
CA SER A 148 -22.59 10.96 -6.10
C SER A 148 -21.23 10.40 -5.67
N ALA A 149 -21.19 9.63 -4.58
CA ALA A 149 -20.00 8.95 -4.10
C ALA A 149 -20.35 7.66 -3.37
N LEU A 150 -19.38 6.78 -3.31
CA LEU A 150 -19.46 5.47 -2.67
C LEU A 150 -18.22 5.24 -1.82
N GLN A 151 -18.39 4.66 -0.64
CA GLN A 151 -17.36 4.05 0.19
C GLN A 151 -17.74 2.59 0.41
N THR A 152 -16.78 1.67 0.29
CA THR A 152 -17.06 0.23 0.33
C THR A 152 -16.97 -0.34 1.75
N VAL A 153 -16.08 0.20 2.59
CA VAL A 153 -15.87 -0.29 3.97
C VAL A 153 -15.78 0.90 4.93
N PRO A 154 -16.81 1.12 5.77
CA PRO A 154 -18.15 0.52 5.71
C PRO A 154 -18.92 0.94 4.44
N ALA A 155 -19.92 0.15 4.03
CA ALA A 155 -20.70 0.45 2.83
C ALA A 155 -21.58 1.69 3.05
N ARG A 156 -21.20 2.79 2.43
CA ARG A 156 -21.81 4.12 2.54
C ARG A 156 -21.95 4.73 1.16
N VAL A 157 -23.10 5.30 0.88
CA VAL A 157 -23.42 5.90 -0.41
C VAL A 157 -23.88 7.34 -0.18
N GLU A 158 -23.20 8.31 -0.75
CA GLU A 158 -23.62 9.71 -0.75
C GLU A 158 -24.67 9.94 -1.83
N LEU A 159 -25.83 10.45 -1.44
CA LEU A 159 -26.98 10.58 -2.33
C LEU A 159 -26.84 11.76 -3.26
N ALA A 160 -27.01 11.54 -4.57
CA ALA A 160 -26.95 12.57 -5.59
C ALA A 160 -28.23 13.41 -5.66
N GLN A 161 -29.36 12.88 -5.16
CA GLN A 161 -30.67 13.53 -5.19
C GLN A 161 -31.56 13.13 -4.02
N ASN A 162 -32.66 13.84 -3.81
CA ASN A 162 -33.69 13.44 -2.85
C ASN A 162 -34.41 12.20 -3.38
N GLN A 163 -34.49 11.14 -2.57
CA GLN A 163 -35.13 9.90 -2.98
C GLN A 163 -35.65 9.08 -1.79
N ALA A 164 -36.63 8.25 -2.04
CA ALA A 164 -37.07 7.23 -1.09
C ALA A 164 -36.19 5.99 -1.24
N VAL A 165 -35.58 5.56 -0.16
CA VAL A 165 -34.67 4.41 -0.14
C VAL A 165 -35.30 3.27 0.64
N GLY A 166 -35.20 2.06 0.12
CA GLY A 166 -35.72 0.86 0.76
C GLY A 166 -35.47 -0.39 -0.10
N PRO A 167 -35.79 -1.54 0.44
CA PRO A 167 -36.37 -1.80 1.76
C PRO A 167 -35.42 -1.52 2.92
N VAL A 168 -35.97 -0.96 4.03
CA VAL A 168 -35.20 -0.76 5.25
C VAL A 168 -35.04 -2.06 5.98
N TYR A 169 -33.81 -2.37 6.42
CA TYR A 169 -33.52 -3.54 7.24
C TYR A 169 -33.16 -3.12 8.67
N SER A 170 -33.57 -3.92 9.64
CA SER A 170 -33.25 -3.76 11.05
C SER A 170 -33.00 -5.12 11.69
N VAL A 171 -32.22 -5.12 12.77
CA VAL A 171 -32.01 -6.35 13.53
C VAL A 171 -33.28 -6.66 14.34
N SER A 172 -33.84 -7.82 14.11
CA SER A 172 -34.98 -8.32 14.89
C SER A 172 -34.55 -8.63 16.32
N SER A 173 -35.23 -8.05 17.31
CA SER A 173 -34.98 -8.35 18.71
C SER A 173 -35.25 -9.81 19.09
N ARG A 174 -36.06 -10.48 18.30
CA ARG A 174 -36.49 -11.88 18.53
C ARG A 174 -35.50 -12.90 17.97
N THR A 175 -35.05 -12.68 16.73
CA THR A 175 -34.23 -13.65 15.99
C THR A 175 -32.75 -13.24 15.96
N GLN A 176 -32.44 -12.00 16.34
CA GLN A 176 -31.10 -11.37 16.20
C GLN A 176 -30.60 -11.38 14.75
N GLN A 177 -31.49 -11.55 13.79
CA GLN A 177 -31.19 -11.55 12.36
C GLN A 177 -31.65 -10.26 11.70
N TRP A 178 -31.06 -9.95 10.56
CA TRP A 178 -31.48 -8.83 9.73
C TRP A 178 -32.80 -9.16 9.01
N GLU A 179 -33.84 -8.40 9.30
CA GLU A 179 -35.16 -8.55 8.72
C GLU A 179 -35.63 -7.24 8.10
N ARG A 180 -36.46 -7.34 7.08
CA ARG A 180 -37.14 -6.17 6.48
C ARG A 180 -38.03 -5.51 7.51
N ASN A 181 -37.88 -4.21 7.68
CA ASN A 181 -38.77 -3.45 8.55
C ASN A 181 -40.14 -3.28 7.92
N ARG A 182 -41.12 -3.98 8.48
CA ARG A 182 -42.49 -3.94 7.95
C ARG A 182 -43.24 -2.65 8.32
N VAL A 183 -42.82 -1.95 9.38
CA VAL A 183 -43.50 -0.74 9.87
C VAL A 183 -43.04 0.47 9.04
N LYS A 184 -41.74 0.53 8.73
CA LYS A 184 -41.12 1.58 7.89
C LYS A 184 -40.38 0.93 6.73
N PRO A 185 -41.05 0.53 5.67
CA PRO A 185 -40.44 -0.23 4.58
C PRO A 185 -39.49 0.65 3.74
N THR A 186 -39.71 1.96 3.72
CA THR A 186 -38.87 2.95 3.01
C THR A 186 -38.58 4.15 3.88
N MET A 187 -37.51 4.87 3.57
CA MET A 187 -37.10 6.09 4.23
C MET A 187 -36.84 7.18 3.20
N ALA A 188 -37.41 8.37 3.43
CA ALA A 188 -37.13 9.55 2.59
C ALA A 188 -35.76 10.12 3.00
N CYS A 189 -34.83 10.14 2.06
CA CYS A 189 -33.48 10.64 2.25
C CYS A 189 -33.22 11.82 1.33
N LYS A 190 -32.44 12.80 1.79
CA LYS A 190 -32.15 14.04 1.06
C LYS A 190 -30.82 13.90 0.31
N LYS A 191 -30.68 14.71 -0.76
CA LYS A 191 -29.42 14.90 -1.46
C LYS A 191 -28.30 15.25 -0.46
N GLY A 192 -27.14 14.65 -0.60
CA GLY A 192 -25.96 14.86 0.25
C GLY A 192 -26.00 14.08 1.58
N GLN A 193 -27.10 13.43 1.93
CA GLN A 193 -27.11 12.47 3.03
C GLN A 193 -26.37 11.19 2.63
N ILE A 194 -25.89 10.49 3.65
CA ILE A 194 -25.22 9.20 3.48
C ILE A 194 -26.23 8.08 3.74
N ALA A 195 -26.50 7.28 2.74
CA ALA A 195 -27.22 6.03 2.89
C ALA A 195 -26.27 4.95 3.38
N VAL A 196 -26.56 4.36 4.53
CA VAL A 196 -25.73 3.33 5.17
C VAL A 196 -26.31 1.96 4.84
N PHE A 197 -25.45 1.10 4.34
CA PHE A 197 -25.80 -0.27 3.97
C PHE A 197 -25.02 -1.29 4.82
N MET A 198 -25.56 -2.46 4.91
CA MET A 198 -24.90 -3.66 5.35
C MET A 198 -24.61 -4.55 4.15
N VAL A 199 -23.38 -4.95 3.99
CA VAL A 199 -22.97 -5.88 2.94
C VAL A 199 -23.08 -7.30 3.50
N PRO A 200 -23.86 -8.18 2.90
CA PRO A 200 -23.92 -9.57 3.32
C PRO A 200 -22.57 -10.25 3.04
N HIS A 201 -22.23 -11.20 3.88
CA HIS A 201 -21.05 -12.02 3.62
C HIS A 201 -21.34 -12.96 2.44
N ILE A 202 -20.53 -12.83 1.39
CA ILE A 202 -20.59 -13.72 0.23
C ILE A 202 -19.57 -14.84 0.47
N PRO A 203 -20.01 -16.08 0.65
CA PRO A 203 -19.11 -17.21 0.80
C PRO A 203 -18.21 -17.36 -0.43
N HIS A 204 -16.94 -17.59 -0.21
CA HIS A 204 -15.99 -17.92 -1.26
C HIS A 204 -15.04 -19.02 -0.80
N ASP A 205 -14.53 -19.79 -1.73
CA ASP A 205 -13.54 -20.82 -1.43
C ASP A 205 -12.14 -20.21 -1.34
N ALA A 206 -11.76 -19.84 -0.13
CA ALA A 206 -10.44 -19.24 0.13
C ALA A 206 -9.29 -20.19 -0.22
N GLN A 207 -9.50 -21.51 -0.21
CA GLN A 207 -8.45 -22.49 -0.55
C GLN A 207 -8.23 -22.56 -2.07
N ALA A 208 -9.29 -22.49 -2.85
CA ALA A 208 -9.18 -22.45 -4.31
C ALA A 208 -8.53 -21.16 -4.84
N GLU A 209 -8.49 -20.11 -4.02
CA GLU A 209 -8.01 -18.77 -4.39
C GLU A 209 -6.63 -18.44 -3.82
N VAL A 210 -6.04 -19.35 -3.02
CA VAL A 210 -4.69 -19.13 -2.49
C VAL A 210 -3.70 -18.83 -3.61
N GLY A 211 -3.02 -17.68 -3.50
CA GLY A 211 -2.02 -17.23 -4.47
C GLY A 211 -2.57 -16.63 -5.77
N LYS A 212 -3.89 -16.53 -5.92
CA LYS A 212 -4.51 -15.84 -7.05
C LYS A 212 -4.90 -14.42 -6.65
N PRO A 213 -4.77 -13.42 -7.55
CA PRO A 213 -5.31 -12.10 -7.31
C PRO A 213 -6.85 -12.19 -7.20
N PRO A 214 -7.48 -11.32 -6.39
CA PRO A 214 -8.94 -11.23 -6.35
C PRO A 214 -9.53 -11.00 -7.75
N PRO A 215 -10.71 -11.55 -8.05
CA PRO A 215 -11.36 -11.29 -9.33
C PRO A 215 -11.66 -9.80 -9.49
N ASP A 216 -11.51 -9.30 -10.70
CA ASP A 216 -11.70 -7.90 -11.06
C ASP A 216 -12.57 -7.77 -12.32
N GLY A 217 -12.91 -6.55 -12.68
CA GLY A 217 -13.80 -6.30 -13.81
C GLY A 217 -15.20 -6.83 -13.56
N PRO A 218 -15.90 -7.35 -14.60
CA PRO A 218 -17.25 -7.89 -14.45
C PRO A 218 -17.33 -9.10 -13.52
N ASP A 219 -16.24 -9.83 -13.33
CA ASP A 219 -16.16 -11.00 -12.45
C ASP A 219 -15.92 -10.62 -10.97
N ALA A 220 -15.74 -9.34 -10.67
CA ALA A 220 -15.56 -8.87 -9.30
C ALA A 220 -16.77 -9.24 -8.42
N ARG A 221 -16.51 -9.61 -7.19
CA ARG A 221 -17.57 -9.95 -6.21
C ARG A 221 -18.18 -8.71 -5.58
N PHE A 222 -18.41 -7.71 -6.38
CA PHE A 222 -19.02 -6.45 -5.98
C PHE A 222 -20.50 -6.47 -6.43
N LEU A 223 -21.41 -6.76 -5.50
CA LEU A 223 -22.82 -6.99 -5.76
C LEU A 223 -23.71 -6.02 -4.94
N PRO A 224 -23.77 -4.75 -5.32
CA PRO A 224 -24.57 -3.73 -4.62
C PRO A 224 -26.07 -4.08 -4.56
N SER A 225 -26.60 -4.85 -5.51
CA SER A 225 -28.00 -5.32 -5.49
C SER A 225 -28.36 -6.13 -4.25
N GLN A 226 -27.38 -6.78 -3.62
CA GLN A 226 -27.56 -7.59 -2.42
C GLN A 226 -27.39 -6.79 -1.12
N TRP A 227 -27.05 -5.51 -1.19
CA TRP A 227 -26.83 -4.71 -0.01
C TRP A 227 -28.14 -4.40 0.72
N MET A 228 -28.10 -4.44 2.03
CA MET A 228 -29.26 -4.20 2.89
C MET A 228 -29.22 -2.76 3.41
N PHE A 229 -30.16 -1.91 2.96
CA PHE A 229 -30.26 -0.54 3.42
C PHE A 229 -30.68 -0.47 4.89
N ARG A 230 -29.99 0.32 5.69
CA ARG A 230 -30.26 0.51 7.13
C ARG A 230 -30.96 1.83 7.40
N HIS A 231 -30.32 2.93 7.09
CA HIS A 231 -30.81 4.29 7.35
C HIS A 231 -30.03 5.31 6.55
N CYS A 232 -30.54 6.55 6.52
CA CYS A 232 -29.79 7.71 6.09
C CYS A 232 -29.33 8.52 7.29
N GLU A 233 -28.13 9.03 7.22
CA GLU A 233 -27.56 9.92 8.24
C GLU A 233 -27.05 11.22 7.64
N ASN A 234 -27.04 12.29 8.47
CA ASN A 234 -26.33 13.51 8.14
C ASN A 234 -24.88 13.27 8.57
N GLY A 235 -24.01 13.12 7.60
CA GLY A 235 -22.59 12.89 7.85
C GLY A 235 -21.71 13.81 6.99
N PRO A 236 -20.41 13.85 7.26
CA PRO A 236 -19.49 14.50 6.34
C PRO A 236 -19.56 13.78 4.99
N THR A 237 -19.35 14.52 3.92
CA THR A 237 -19.21 13.95 2.57
C THR A 237 -18.14 12.85 2.59
N ILE A 238 -18.32 11.81 1.77
CA ILE A 238 -17.31 10.75 1.62
C ILE A 238 -16.02 11.41 1.15
N ALA A 239 -15.02 11.43 2.03
CA ALA A 239 -13.73 12.02 1.73
C ALA A 239 -12.94 11.08 0.81
N LEU A 240 -12.51 11.62 -0.34
CA LEU A 240 -11.55 10.96 -1.21
C LEU A 240 -10.26 11.76 -1.21
N GLU A 241 -9.15 11.07 -1.19
CA GLU A 241 -7.88 11.71 -1.41
C GLU A 241 -7.72 12.03 -2.90
N PRO A 242 -7.15 13.20 -3.24
CA PRO A 242 -7.00 13.61 -4.63
C PRO A 242 -6.09 12.63 -5.40
N ALA A 243 -6.31 12.54 -6.71
CA ALA A 243 -5.40 11.84 -7.61
C ALA A 243 -3.99 12.47 -7.51
N ARG A 244 -2.97 11.65 -7.55
CA ARG A 244 -1.56 12.06 -7.50
C ARG A 244 -0.92 12.02 -8.87
#